data_9ad14717c1e8b55b419883e85dab76a9
#
_entry.id   9ad14717c1e8b55b419883e85dab76a9
#
_cell.length_a   1.000
_cell.length_b   1.000
_cell.length_c   1.000
_cell.angle_alpha   90.00
_cell.angle_beta   90.00
_cell.angle_gamma   90.00
#
_symmetry.space_group_name_H-M   'P 1'
#
loop_
_entity.id
_entity.type
_entity.pdbx_description
1 polymer ?
#
loop_
_entity_poly.entity_id
_entity_poly.type
_entity_poly.pdbx_seq_one_letter_code
_entity_poly.pdbx_strand_id
1 'polypeptide(L)'
;MSTSLVIDTSTSRTIVGLVKDEQVIWQGFHDGATDHGNAVAILAKQALAAGVNPDRVVVGMGPGPFTGLRVGISFARAFAAARNIEVIGICSLDAIVVDQSSYTVAIDARRKEIYWAKYHDGVRVEGPAVNFPADVDGYIIDLYPDVLRLVQLSHSQNVSEPVYLRRPDAVATADRP
;
A
#
# COMPACT_ATOMS: atom_id res chain seq x y z
N MET A 1 -4.16 -23.90 -0.95
CA MET A 1 -3.26 -23.25 -1.93
C MET A 1 -3.94 -21.94 -2.33
N SER A 2 -3.26 -20.81 -2.14
CA SER A 2 -3.82 -19.50 -2.49
C SER A 2 -2.84 -18.70 -3.34
N THR A 3 -3.37 -17.97 -4.31
CA THR A 3 -2.57 -17.10 -5.19
C THR A 3 -3.11 -15.67 -5.07
N SER A 4 -2.26 -14.75 -4.63
CA SER A 4 -2.61 -13.37 -4.42
C SER A 4 -1.96 -12.47 -5.48
N LEU A 5 -2.76 -11.64 -6.13
CA LEU A 5 -2.24 -10.44 -6.82
C LEU A 5 -2.11 -9.34 -5.77
N VAL A 6 -0.92 -8.82 -5.59
CA VAL A 6 -0.60 -7.80 -4.59
C VAL A 6 -0.40 -6.46 -5.27
N ILE A 7 -0.99 -5.40 -4.73
CA ILE A 7 -0.91 -4.04 -5.30
C ILE A 7 -0.69 -3.04 -4.16
N ASP A 8 0.31 -2.16 -4.29
CA ASP A 8 0.44 -1.00 -3.41
C ASP A 8 0.84 0.24 -4.22
N THR A 9 0.14 1.34 -3.98
CA THR A 9 0.38 2.67 -4.56
C THR A 9 0.34 3.76 -3.49
N SER A 10 0.64 3.40 -2.25
CA SER A 10 0.62 4.31 -1.10
C SER A 10 1.82 5.26 -1.04
N THR A 11 2.87 4.97 -1.79
CA THR A 11 4.11 5.77 -1.85
C THR A 11 4.28 6.40 -3.24
N SER A 12 5.45 6.97 -3.52
CA SER A 12 5.83 7.38 -4.88
C SER A 12 6.09 6.19 -5.83
N ARG A 13 6.14 4.98 -5.29
CA ARG A 13 6.39 3.74 -6.02
C ARG A 13 5.07 2.98 -6.21
N THR A 14 4.83 2.49 -7.43
CA THR A 14 3.82 1.45 -7.69
C THR A 14 4.47 0.10 -7.50
N ILE A 15 3.90 -0.74 -6.67
CA ILE A 15 4.38 -2.10 -6.42
C ILE A 15 3.29 -3.08 -6.82
N VAL A 16 3.67 -4.10 -7.58
CA VAL A 16 2.78 -5.23 -7.91
C VAL A 16 3.54 -6.53 -7.69
N GLY A 17 2.88 -7.51 -7.12
CA GLY A 17 3.41 -8.85 -6.90
C GLY A 17 2.41 -9.94 -7.22
N LEU A 18 2.90 -11.12 -7.55
CA LEU A 18 2.14 -12.35 -7.62
C LEU A 18 2.75 -13.34 -6.63
N VAL A 19 1.98 -13.71 -5.63
CA VAL A 19 2.42 -14.58 -4.54
C VAL A 19 1.54 -15.83 -4.52
N LYS A 20 2.16 -17.00 -4.53
CA LYS A 20 1.48 -18.28 -4.43
C LYS A 20 2.03 -19.06 -3.23
N ASP A 21 1.15 -19.48 -2.33
CA ASP A 21 1.53 -20.28 -1.16
C ASP A 21 2.73 -19.69 -0.39
N GLU A 22 2.66 -18.37 -0.12
CA GLU A 22 3.71 -17.56 0.53
C GLU A 22 5.06 -17.52 -0.22
N GLN A 23 5.08 -17.87 -1.50
CA GLN A 23 6.23 -17.70 -2.36
C GLN A 23 5.98 -16.62 -3.41
N VAL A 24 6.90 -15.66 -3.51
CA VAL A 24 6.84 -14.62 -4.54
C VAL A 24 7.18 -15.25 -5.88
N ILE A 25 6.17 -15.40 -6.75
CA ILE A 25 6.32 -15.93 -8.12
C ILE A 25 6.87 -14.84 -9.04
N TRP A 26 6.38 -13.62 -8.86
CA TRP A 26 6.81 -12.46 -9.61
C TRP A 26 6.59 -11.19 -8.77
N GLN A 27 7.48 -10.23 -8.90
CA GLN A 27 7.26 -8.87 -8.39
C GLN A 27 7.93 -7.85 -9.28
N GLY A 28 7.35 -6.66 -9.32
CA GLY A 28 7.90 -5.53 -10.04
C GLY A 28 7.45 -4.23 -9.42
N PHE A 29 8.17 -3.17 -9.74
CA PHE A 29 7.83 -1.83 -9.30
C PHE A 29 8.13 -0.79 -10.37
N HIS A 30 7.50 0.37 -10.21
CA HIS A 30 7.76 1.56 -11.03
C HIS A 30 7.81 2.79 -10.13
N ASP A 31 8.89 3.54 -10.22
CA ASP A 31 9.04 4.81 -9.50
C ASP A 31 8.44 5.95 -10.32
N GLY A 32 7.47 6.66 -9.74
CA GLY A 32 6.79 7.78 -10.41
C GLY A 32 5.44 8.09 -9.79
N ALA A 33 5.40 9.10 -8.94
CA ALA A 33 4.21 9.48 -8.17
C ALA A 33 3.01 9.95 -9.02
N THR A 34 3.19 10.22 -10.29
CA THR A 34 2.14 10.71 -11.20
C THR A 34 1.70 9.67 -12.24
N ASP A 35 2.37 8.52 -12.30
CA ASP A 35 2.15 7.51 -13.35
C ASP A 35 1.58 6.17 -12.82
N HIS A 36 1.05 6.17 -11.61
CA HIS A 36 0.51 4.95 -10.98
C HIS A 36 -0.51 4.21 -11.87
N GLY A 37 -1.32 4.94 -12.64
CA GLY A 37 -2.36 4.34 -13.50
C GLY A 37 -1.79 3.45 -14.59
N ASN A 38 -0.81 3.94 -15.35
CA ASN A 38 -0.13 3.15 -16.37
C ASN A 38 0.72 2.05 -15.73
N ALA A 39 1.45 2.40 -14.68
CA ALA A 39 2.36 1.49 -14.00
C ALA A 39 1.64 0.26 -13.45
N VAL A 40 0.52 0.42 -12.74
CA VAL A 40 -0.22 -0.72 -12.17
C VAL A 40 -0.75 -1.64 -13.26
N ALA A 41 -1.23 -1.09 -14.39
CA ALA A 41 -1.75 -1.90 -15.50
C ALA A 41 -0.64 -2.71 -16.18
N ILE A 42 0.51 -2.08 -16.44
CA ILE A 42 1.66 -2.74 -17.06
C ILE A 42 2.21 -3.84 -16.14
N LEU A 43 2.44 -3.52 -14.88
CA LEU A 43 2.99 -4.46 -13.90
C LEU A 43 2.03 -5.63 -13.64
N ALA A 44 0.73 -5.38 -13.53
CA ALA A 44 -0.26 -6.45 -13.37
C ALA A 44 -0.30 -7.38 -14.61
N LYS A 45 -0.19 -6.84 -15.82
CA LYS A 45 -0.07 -7.64 -17.04
C LYS A 45 1.18 -8.53 -17.02
N GLN A 46 2.32 -7.97 -16.58
CA GLN A 46 3.57 -8.73 -16.46
C GLN A 46 3.47 -9.84 -15.39
N ALA A 47 2.87 -9.55 -14.24
CA ALA A 47 2.63 -10.52 -13.19
C ALA A 47 1.78 -11.70 -13.69
N LEU A 48 0.70 -11.43 -14.40
CA LEU A 48 -0.19 -12.46 -14.96
C LEU A 48 0.46 -13.28 -16.08
N ALA A 49 1.47 -12.74 -16.76
CA ALA A 49 2.24 -13.47 -17.77
C ALA A 49 3.08 -14.62 -17.15
N ALA A 50 3.25 -14.67 -15.83
CA ALA A 50 3.83 -15.82 -15.13
C ALA A 50 2.96 -17.10 -15.20
N GLY A 51 1.76 -17.01 -15.78
CA GLY A 51 0.90 -18.17 -16.06
C GLY A 51 0.13 -18.70 -14.84
N VAL A 52 0.12 -17.97 -13.74
CA VAL A 52 -0.64 -18.33 -12.51
C VAL A 52 -1.79 -17.34 -12.34
N ASN A 53 -3.02 -17.85 -12.18
CA ASN A 53 -4.19 -17.01 -11.94
C ASN A 53 -4.36 -16.73 -10.45
N PRO A 54 -4.53 -15.45 -10.05
CA PRO A 54 -4.85 -15.11 -8.68
C PRO A 54 -6.30 -15.49 -8.33
N ASP A 55 -6.50 -15.96 -7.11
CA ASP A 55 -7.81 -16.26 -6.52
C ASP A 55 -8.26 -15.16 -5.52
N ARG A 56 -7.38 -14.19 -5.23
CA ARG A 56 -7.68 -13.00 -4.44
C ARG A 56 -6.75 -11.84 -4.82
N VAL A 57 -7.13 -10.63 -4.41
CA VAL A 57 -6.29 -9.43 -4.51
C VAL A 57 -5.99 -8.93 -3.10
N VAL A 58 -4.71 -8.68 -2.82
CA VAL A 58 -4.27 -7.99 -1.59
C VAL A 58 -3.81 -6.59 -1.98
N VAL A 59 -4.38 -5.56 -1.35
CA VAL A 59 -4.11 -4.18 -1.71
C VAL A 59 -3.73 -3.33 -0.51
N GLY A 60 -2.69 -2.50 -0.66
CA GLY A 60 -2.35 -1.49 0.32
C GLY A 60 -3.43 -0.41 0.39
N MET A 61 -3.98 -0.22 1.59
CA MET A 61 -5.02 0.77 1.88
C MET A 61 -4.47 2.10 2.43
N GLY A 62 -3.16 2.28 2.34
CA GLY A 62 -2.49 3.46 2.88
C GLY A 62 -2.08 3.32 4.37
N PRO A 63 -1.74 4.44 5.00
CA PRO A 63 -1.89 5.82 4.52
C PRO A 63 -1.00 6.12 3.31
N GLY A 64 -1.39 7.14 2.54
CA GLY A 64 -0.66 7.56 1.35
C GLY A 64 -1.29 8.78 0.69
N PRO A 65 -0.60 9.39 -0.31
CA PRO A 65 -1.15 10.48 -1.10
C PRO A 65 -2.48 10.07 -1.77
N PHE A 66 -3.51 10.89 -1.58
CA PHE A 66 -4.90 10.58 -1.93
C PHE A 66 -5.08 10.04 -3.36
N THR A 67 -4.49 10.72 -4.36
CA THR A 67 -4.64 10.33 -5.77
C THR A 67 -3.98 9.00 -6.07
N GLY A 68 -2.72 8.82 -5.64
CA GLY A 68 -1.97 7.58 -5.87
C GLY A 68 -2.67 6.39 -5.22
N LEU A 69 -3.03 6.53 -3.95
CA LEU A 69 -3.70 5.48 -3.18
C LEU A 69 -4.98 4.99 -3.86
N ARG A 70 -5.81 5.91 -4.37
CA ARG A 70 -7.07 5.56 -5.06
C ARG A 70 -6.85 4.80 -6.35
N VAL A 71 -5.76 5.03 -7.06
CA VAL A 71 -5.45 4.30 -8.30
C VAL A 71 -5.30 2.81 -8.03
N GLY A 72 -4.44 2.43 -7.08
CA GLY A 72 -4.22 1.02 -6.72
C GLY A 72 -5.49 0.35 -6.20
N ILE A 73 -6.21 1.01 -5.30
CA ILE A 73 -7.45 0.48 -4.73
C ILE A 73 -8.54 0.30 -5.80
N SER A 74 -8.72 1.28 -6.69
CA SER A 74 -9.71 1.19 -7.77
C SER A 74 -9.36 0.09 -8.76
N PHE A 75 -8.08 -0.04 -9.13
CA PHE A 75 -7.61 -1.14 -9.98
C PHE A 75 -7.86 -2.50 -9.31
N ALA A 76 -7.49 -2.66 -8.04
CA ALA A 76 -7.69 -3.89 -7.28
C ALA A 76 -9.16 -4.31 -7.24
N ARG A 77 -10.05 -3.37 -6.90
CA ARG A 77 -11.51 -3.61 -6.85
C ARG A 77 -12.08 -3.96 -8.22
N ALA A 78 -11.70 -3.25 -9.29
CA ALA A 78 -12.17 -3.53 -10.64
C ALA A 78 -11.67 -4.88 -11.15
N PHE A 79 -10.40 -5.19 -10.93
CA PHE A 79 -9.80 -6.48 -11.30
C PHE A 79 -10.48 -7.65 -10.60
N ALA A 80 -10.68 -7.53 -9.29
CA ALA A 80 -11.32 -8.56 -8.48
C ALA A 80 -12.80 -8.77 -8.89
N ALA A 81 -13.54 -7.69 -9.09
CA ALA A 81 -14.93 -7.75 -9.57
C ALA A 81 -15.05 -8.44 -10.92
N ALA A 82 -14.17 -8.14 -11.88
CA ALA A 82 -14.16 -8.76 -13.19
C ALA A 82 -13.87 -10.28 -13.16
N ARG A 83 -13.25 -10.77 -12.08
CA ARG A 83 -12.86 -12.18 -11.91
C ARG A 83 -13.67 -12.90 -10.84
N ASN A 84 -14.58 -12.19 -10.17
CA ASN A 84 -15.38 -12.71 -9.04
C ASN A 84 -14.50 -13.30 -7.93
N ILE A 85 -13.45 -12.58 -7.55
CA ILE A 85 -12.53 -12.90 -6.45
C ILE A 85 -12.56 -11.80 -5.39
N GLU A 86 -12.08 -12.12 -4.19
CA GLU A 86 -12.09 -11.17 -3.07
C GLU A 86 -10.97 -10.13 -3.14
N VAL A 87 -11.19 -9.00 -2.44
CA VAL A 87 -10.18 -7.97 -2.17
C VAL A 87 -9.95 -7.89 -0.68
N ILE A 88 -8.69 -7.99 -0.26
CA ILE A 88 -8.27 -7.86 1.13
C ILE A 88 -7.38 -6.62 1.24
N GLY A 89 -7.80 -5.68 2.09
CA GLY A 89 -7.05 -4.44 2.32
C GLY A 89 -6.10 -4.54 3.50
N ILE A 90 -4.90 -3.98 3.35
CA ILE A 90 -3.87 -3.97 4.39
C ILE A 90 -3.36 -2.53 4.59
N CYS A 91 -3.11 -2.14 5.84
CA CYS A 91 -2.40 -0.89 6.10
C CYS A 91 -0.99 -0.97 5.52
N SER A 92 -0.66 -0.08 4.58
CA SER A 92 0.61 -0.13 3.84
C SER A 92 1.84 0.00 4.74
N LEU A 93 1.76 0.80 5.81
CA LEU A 93 2.86 0.94 6.77
C LEU A 93 3.16 -0.36 7.51
N ASP A 94 2.15 -1.21 7.78
CA ASP A 94 2.31 -2.50 8.47
C ASP A 94 3.11 -3.51 7.62
N ALA A 95 3.19 -3.27 6.32
CA ALA A 95 3.92 -4.12 5.38
C ALA A 95 5.36 -3.65 5.12
N ILE A 96 5.82 -2.57 5.75
CA ILE A 96 7.22 -2.16 5.70
C ILE A 96 8.03 -3.02 6.68
N VAL A 97 8.99 -3.77 6.15
CA VAL A 97 9.80 -4.70 6.95
C VAL A 97 11.07 -3.99 7.42
N VAL A 98 11.33 -4.06 8.72
CA VAL A 98 12.55 -3.56 9.37
C VAL A 98 13.10 -4.64 10.30
N ASP A 99 14.40 -4.91 10.21
CA ASP A 99 15.09 -5.90 11.06
C ASP A 99 15.50 -5.27 12.41
N GLN A 100 14.49 -4.87 13.18
CA GLN A 100 14.65 -4.33 14.54
C GLN A 100 13.42 -4.69 15.38
N SER A 101 13.59 -4.89 16.67
CA SER A 101 12.46 -5.20 17.58
C SER A 101 11.58 -3.96 17.84
N SER A 102 12.14 -2.77 17.85
CA SER A 102 11.41 -1.52 18.04
C SER A 102 11.85 -0.51 16.98
N TYR A 103 10.90 0.00 16.21
CA TYR A 103 11.18 0.94 15.13
C TYR A 103 9.97 1.83 14.81
N THR A 104 10.24 2.96 14.19
CA THR A 104 9.23 3.83 13.60
C THR A 104 9.50 3.89 12.09
N VAL A 105 8.50 3.61 11.27
CA VAL A 105 8.59 3.82 9.82
C VAL A 105 7.80 5.04 9.41
N ALA A 106 8.28 5.71 8.37
CA ALA A 106 7.60 6.86 7.79
C ALA A 106 7.63 6.80 6.26
N ILE A 107 6.60 7.38 5.64
CA ILE A 107 6.54 7.63 4.21
C ILE A 107 6.17 9.10 3.97
N ASP A 108 6.58 9.65 2.83
CA ASP A 108 6.31 11.03 2.46
C ASP A 108 4.79 11.29 2.35
N ALA A 109 4.29 12.21 3.19
CA ALA A 109 2.88 12.63 3.16
C ALA A 109 2.66 13.88 2.29
N ARG A 110 3.68 14.34 1.54
CA ARG A 110 3.72 15.63 0.86
C ARG A 110 3.64 16.82 1.83
N ARG A 111 3.83 18.04 1.33
CA ARG A 111 3.72 19.29 2.12
C ARG A 111 4.63 19.33 3.35
N LYS A 112 5.81 18.69 3.28
CA LYS A 112 6.80 18.60 4.35
C LYS A 112 6.29 17.83 5.59
N GLU A 113 5.33 16.92 5.43
CA GLU A 113 4.84 16.02 6.47
C GLU A 113 5.12 14.58 6.12
N ILE A 114 5.01 13.71 7.11
CA ILE A 114 5.19 12.27 6.99
C ILE A 114 3.97 11.52 7.52
N TYR A 115 3.57 10.43 6.88
CA TYR A 115 2.75 9.39 7.48
C TYR A 115 3.67 8.43 8.20
N TRP A 116 3.38 8.12 9.45
CA TRP A 116 4.24 7.27 10.26
C TRP A 116 3.45 6.31 11.15
N ALA A 117 4.12 5.25 11.57
CA ALA A 117 3.65 4.34 12.60
C ALA A 117 4.82 3.71 13.34
N LYS A 118 4.61 3.37 14.62
CA LYS A 118 5.59 2.76 15.49
C LYS A 118 5.26 1.31 15.75
N TYR A 119 6.29 0.49 15.77
CA TYR A 119 6.19 -0.96 15.87
C TYR A 119 7.05 -1.51 17.02
N HIS A 120 6.57 -2.60 17.60
CA HIS A 120 7.32 -3.45 18.51
C HIS A 120 7.10 -4.91 18.13
N ASP A 121 8.19 -5.64 17.85
CA ASP A 121 8.18 -7.02 17.36
C ASP A 121 7.23 -7.23 16.15
N GLY A 122 7.25 -6.27 15.22
CA GLY A 122 6.44 -6.30 14.00
C GLY A 122 4.96 -6.00 14.21
N VAL A 123 4.54 -5.66 15.42
CA VAL A 123 3.17 -5.25 15.77
C VAL A 123 3.12 -3.74 15.93
N ARG A 124 2.16 -3.10 15.28
CA ARG A 124 1.95 -1.67 15.42
C ARG A 124 1.47 -1.32 16.83
N VAL A 125 2.21 -0.43 17.50
CA VAL A 125 1.90 0.05 18.85
C VAL A 125 1.43 1.49 18.86
N GLU A 126 1.69 2.28 17.81
CA GLU A 126 1.25 3.66 17.69
C GLU A 126 1.03 4.05 16.21
N GLY A 127 0.09 4.95 15.94
CA GLY A 127 -0.28 5.37 14.59
C GLY A 127 -1.30 4.43 13.92
N PRO A 128 -1.53 4.54 12.59
CA PRO A 128 -0.86 5.47 11.71
C PRO A 128 -1.28 6.92 11.96
N ALA A 129 -0.35 7.84 11.83
CA ALA A 129 -0.57 9.26 12.04
C ALA A 129 0.15 10.11 10.96
N VAL A 130 -0.17 11.41 10.90
CA VAL A 130 0.50 12.38 10.05
C VAL A 130 1.02 13.53 10.92
N ASN A 131 2.29 13.86 10.77
CA ASN A 131 2.96 14.91 11.53
C ASN A 131 4.07 15.56 10.69
N PHE A 132 4.61 16.68 11.17
CA PHE A 132 5.87 17.18 10.65
C PHE A 132 7.04 16.26 11.08
N PRO A 133 8.07 16.11 10.25
CA PRO A 133 9.25 15.29 10.58
C PRO A 133 9.89 15.64 11.93
N ALA A 134 9.87 16.92 12.32
CA ALA A 134 10.43 17.39 13.57
C ALA A 134 9.67 16.91 14.83
N ASP A 135 8.45 16.44 14.66
CA ASP A 135 7.59 15.97 15.77
C ASP A 135 7.64 14.45 15.95
N VAL A 136 8.46 13.75 15.16
CA VAL A 136 8.56 12.28 15.18
C VAL A 136 10.01 11.86 15.28
N ASP A 137 10.40 11.28 16.39
CA ASP A 137 11.78 10.86 16.63
C ASP A 137 12.11 9.48 16.03
N GLY A 138 13.34 9.35 15.53
CA GLY A 138 13.94 8.05 15.22
C GLY A 138 13.23 7.25 14.13
N TYR A 139 12.52 7.92 13.20
CA TYR A 139 11.85 7.23 12.10
C TYR A 139 12.82 6.84 10.97
N ILE A 140 12.48 5.76 10.30
CA ILE A 140 13.16 5.28 9.09
C ILE A 140 12.26 5.63 7.90
N ILE A 141 12.83 6.28 6.89
CA ILE A 141 12.13 6.70 5.66
C ILE A 141 12.76 6.01 4.44
N ASP A 142 12.14 6.17 3.27
CA ASP A 142 12.58 5.57 2.01
C ASP A 142 12.52 4.04 1.97
N LEU A 143 11.66 3.46 2.80
CA LEU A 143 11.26 2.07 2.74
C LEU A 143 9.88 1.94 2.06
N TYR A 144 9.64 0.76 1.51
CA TYR A 144 8.42 0.48 0.75
C TYR A 144 7.73 -0.77 1.31
N PRO A 145 6.39 -0.87 1.15
CA PRO A 145 5.67 -2.09 1.50
C PRO A 145 6.23 -3.32 0.78
N ASP A 146 6.42 -4.39 1.53
CA ASP A 146 6.88 -5.67 1.02
C ASP A 146 5.71 -6.53 0.54
N VAL A 147 5.87 -7.14 -0.64
CA VAL A 147 4.83 -7.92 -1.32
C VAL A 147 4.43 -9.15 -0.49
N LEU A 148 5.41 -9.86 0.05
CA LEU A 148 5.15 -11.07 0.84
C LEU A 148 4.51 -10.70 2.19
N ARG A 149 5.00 -9.62 2.82
CA ARG A 149 4.43 -9.14 4.08
C ARG A 149 2.97 -8.73 3.96
N LEU A 150 2.58 -8.07 2.86
CA LEU A 150 1.17 -7.74 2.57
C LEU A 150 0.31 -9.02 2.55
N VAL A 151 0.78 -10.10 1.91
CA VAL A 151 0.07 -11.38 1.89
C VAL A 151 0.00 -12.02 3.27
N GLN A 152 1.09 -12.04 4.03
CA GLN A 152 1.10 -12.60 5.39
C GLN A 152 0.11 -11.89 6.30
N LEU A 153 0.06 -10.56 6.25
CA LEU A 153 -0.90 -9.76 7.02
C LEU A 153 -2.35 -10.04 6.62
N SER A 154 -2.62 -10.37 5.36
CA SER A 154 -3.97 -10.66 4.86
C SER A 154 -4.62 -11.90 5.46
N HIS A 155 -3.88 -12.73 6.17
CA HIS A 155 -4.44 -13.89 6.89
C HIS A 155 -5.14 -13.49 8.21
N SER A 156 -4.83 -12.32 8.76
CA SER A 156 -5.34 -11.86 10.06
C SER A 156 -5.93 -10.46 10.05
N GLN A 157 -5.75 -9.72 8.95
CA GLN A 157 -6.19 -8.33 8.82
C GLN A 157 -6.98 -8.13 7.53
N ASN A 158 -7.98 -7.26 7.59
CA ASN A 158 -8.69 -6.75 6.43
C ASN A 158 -9.18 -5.33 6.70
N VAL A 159 -8.51 -4.35 6.12
CA VAL A 159 -8.88 -2.95 6.19
C VAL A 159 -9.87 -2.65 5.06
N SER A 160 -11.14 -2.46 5.39
CA SER A 160 -12.23 -2.31 4.41
C SER A 160 -12.22 -0.95 3.70
N GLU A 161 -11.75 0.10 4.38
CA GLU A 161 -11.74 1.48 3.87
C GLU A 161 -10.32 2.04 3.78
N PRO A 162 -10.04 2.91 2.79
CA PRO A 162 -8.75 3.56 2.68
C PRO A 162 -8.40 4.39 3.91
N VAL A 163 -7.16 4.30 4.36
CA VAL A 163 -6.65 5.05 5.51
C VAL A 163 -6.29 6.48 5.07
N TYR A 164 -7.30 7.35 5.05
CA TYR A 164 -7.12 8.77 4.76
C TYR A 164 -6.86 9.53 6.07
N LEU A 165 -5.60 9.89 6.32
CA LEU A 165 -5.22 10.71 7.48
C LEU A 165 -5.34 12.21 7.21
N ARG A 166 -5.57 12.60 5.97
CA ARG A 166 -5.87 13.97 5.54
C ARG A 166 -7.18 14.03 4.77
N ARG A 167 -7.86 15.15 4.90
CA ARG A 167 -8.98 15.47 4.02
C ARG A 167 -8.46 15.78 2.60
N PRO A 168 -9.20 15.44 1.53
CA PRO A 168 -8.89 15.88 0.19
C PRO A 168 -8.73 17.40 0.13
N ASP A 169 -7.77 17.88 -0.66
CA ASP A 169 -7.52 19.33 -0.85
C ASP A 169 -8.61 20.05 -1.66
N ALA A 170 -9.64 19.34 -2.09
CA ALA A 170 -10.77 19.93 -2.83
C ALA A 170 -11.63 20.77 -1.89
N VAL A 171 -11.43 22.08 -1.93
CA VAL A 171 -12.40 23.04 -1.37
C VAL A 171 -13.55 23.14 -2.35
N ALA A 172 -14.77 22.94 -1.89
CA ALA A 172 -15.97 23.14 -2.69
C ALA A 172 -15.95 24.56 -3.28
N THR A 173 -16.41 24.72 -4.53
CA THR A 173 -16.37 26.02 -5.23
C THR A 173 -17.12 27.11 -4.46
N ALA A 174 -18.13 26.73 -3.64
CA ALA A 174 -18.88 27.62 -2.77
C ALA A 174 -18.07 28.21 -1.59
N ASP A 175 -16.97 27.57 -1.21
CA ASP A 175 -16.13 27.93 -0.04
C ASP A 175 -14.79 28.57 -0.46
N ARG A 176 -14.64 28.92 -1.73
CA ARG A 176 -13.47 29.66 -2.20
C ARG A 176 -13.67 31.15 -1.93
N PRO A 177 -12.70 31.81 -1.26
CA PRO A 177 -12.75 33.25 -1.03
C PRO A 177 -12.71 34.07 -2.33
#